data_624872cb20d4b09836c64f6bbafbc8a3
#
_entry.id   624872cb20d4b09836c64f6bbafbc8a3
#
_cell.length_a   1.000
_cell.length_b   1.000
_cell.length_c   1.000
_cell.angle_alpha   90.00
_cell.angle_beta   90.00
_cell.angle_gamma   90.00
#
_symmetry.space_group_name_H-M   'P 1'
#
loop_
_entity.id
_entity.type
_entity.pdbx_description
1 polymer ?
#
loop_
_entity_poly.entity_id
_entity_poly.type
_entity_poly.pdbx_seq_one_letter_code
_entity_poly.pdbx_strand_id
1 'polypeptide(L)'
;MRLILRSIGMALALACMPLAYAAGSCNPVSTEEALKAEDARYAAQMGDDFAAMDKLFSPALVYIHSSSVLDNKASYIESMRSGAVKYKVMRRSEVTVRNHGCIAIINGIGNYDVRVKENDINVVLRFTSIWQKTDVGLQFVSWQSTRMP
;
A
#
# COMPACT_ATOMS: atom_id res chain seq x y z
N MET A 1 8.90 -17.26 81.32
CA MET A 1 9.07 -16.08 80.44
C MET A 1 9.12 -16.58 78.98
N ARG A 2 7.99 -16.56 78.27
CA ARG A 2 7.88 -17.10 76.90
C ARG A 2 7.93 -15.95 75.94
N LEU A 3 8.99 -15.91 75.07
CA LEU A 3 9.10 -14.98 73.97
C LEU A 3 8.26 -15.49 72.82
N ILE A 4 7.35 -14.65 72.33
CA ILE A 4 6.54 -14.90 71.13
C ILE A 4 7.23 -14.14 70.02
N LEU A 5 7.86 -14.86 69.05
CA LEU A 5 8.39 -14.31 67.78
C LEU A 5 7.21 -14.14 66.85
N ARG A 6 6.90 -12.89 66.44
CA ARG A 6 5.95 -12.55 65.38
C ARG A 6 6.71 -12.47 64.09
N SER A 7 6.45 -13.42 63.16
CA SER A 7 6.94 -13.38 61.81
C SER A 7 6.08 -12.44 60.98
N ILE A 8 6.67 -11.36 60.48
CA ILE A 8 6.04 -10.45 59.51
C ILE A 8 6.29 -11.00 58.12
N GLY A 9 5.29 -11.59 57.50
CA GLY A 9 5.32 -12.01 56.10
C GLY A 9 5.08 -10.81 55.19
N MET A 10 6.11 -10.41 54.46
CA MET A 10 6.01 -9.36 53.43
C MET A 10 5.52 -10.00 52.13
N ALA A 11 4.26 -9.77 51.76
CA ALA A 11 3.68 -10.21 50.52
C ALA A 11 4.13 -9.26 49.38
N LEU A 12 4.97 -9.77 48.48
CA LEU A 12 5.41 -9.07 47.28
C LEU A 12 4.30 -9.16 46.24
N ALA A 13 3.51 -8.09 46.09
CA ALA A 13 2.51 -8.00 45.03
C ALA A 13 3.21 -7.65 43.69
N LEU A 14 3.36 -8.65 42.80
CA LEU A 14 3.78 -8.45 41.41
C LEU A 14 2.65 -7.72 40.68
N ALA A 15 2.80 -6.41 40.47
CA ALA A 15 1.91 -5.63 39.59
C ALA A 15 2.21 -6.01 38.14
N CYS A 16 1.35 -6.85 37.55
CA CYS A 16 1.32 -7.09 36.12
C CYS A 16 0.78 -5.81 35.41
N MET A 17 1.66 -4.93 34.97
CA MET A 17 1.27 -3.81 34.11
C MET A 17 0.92 -4.37 32.70
N PRO A 18 -0.29 -4.15 32.20
CA PRO A 18 -0.58 -4.45 30.80
C PRO A 18 0.29 -3.53 29.93
N LEU A 19 1.14 -4.10 29.07
CA LEU A 19 1.72 -3.36 27.96
C LEU A 19 0.57 -2.92 27.05
N ALA A 20 0.09 -1.70 27.23
CA ALA A 20 -0.76 -1.06 26.23
C ALA A 20 0.10 -0.86 24.99
N TYR A 21 -0.07 -1.72 23.98
CA TYR A 21 0.37 -1.43 22.63
C TYR A 21 -0.36 -0.15 22.21
N ALA A 22 0.36 0.98 22.21
CA ALA A 22 -0.11 2.18 21.57
C ALA A 22 -0.19 1.87 20.08
N ALA A 23 -1.38 1.47 19.62
CA ALA A 23 -1.69 1.48 18.21
C ALA A 23 -1.48 2.92 17.77
N GLY A 24 -0.42 3.18 16.98
CA GLY A 24 -0.14 4.50 16.45
C GLY A 24 -1.41 5.05 15.81
N SER A 25 -1.95 6.14 16.38
CA SER A 25 -3.15 6.78 15.85
C SER A 25 -2.78 7.47 14.54
N CYS A 26 -3.04 6.82 13.43
CA CYS A 26 -2.95 7.48 12.15
C CYS A 26 -4.25 8.24 11.86
N ASN A 27 -4.15 9.38 11.19
CA ASN A 27 -5.33 10.06 10.67
C ASN A 27 -5.99 9.17 9.60
N PRO A 28 -7.30 8.88 9.70
CA PRO A 28 -8.00 8.06 8.72
C PRO A 28 -7.84 8.61 7.29
N VAL A 29 -7.74 7.70 6.34
CA VAL A 29 -7.75 8.04 4.92
C VAL A 29 -9.18 8.27 4.46
N SER A 30 -9.44 9.36 3.74
CA SER A 30 -10.72 9.58 3.07
C SER A 30 -10.75 8.90 1.68
N THR A 31 -11.94 8.66 1.17
CA THR A 31 -12.13 8.15 -0.21
C THR A 31 -11.55 9.12 -1.24
N GLU A 32 -11.74 10.42 -1.05
CA GLU A 32 -11.22 11.45 -1.94
C GLU A 32 -9.68 11.47 -1.96
N GLU A 33 -9.03 11.43 -0.78
CA GLU A 33 -7.57 11.34 -0.68
C GLU A 33 -7.03 10.11 -1.40
N ALA A 34 -7.66 8.95 -1.23
CA ALA A 34 -7.24 7.70 -1.86
C ALA A 34 -7.36 7.76 -3.39
N LEU A 35 -8.47 8.27 -3.91
CA LEU A 35 -8.69 8.41 -5.35
C LEU A 35 -7.73 9.43 -5.97
N LYS A 36 -7.47 10.54 -5.29
CA LYS A 36 -6.49 11.54 -5.74
C LYS A 36 -5.07 10.97 -5.79
N ALA A 37 -4.69 10.15 -4.82
CA ALA A 37 -3.39 9.48 -4.82
C ALA A 37 -3.28 8.47 -5.98
N GLU A 38 -4.34 7.71 -6.25
CA GLU A 38 -4.41 6.78 -7.39
C GLU A 38 -4.31 7.51 -8.74
N ASP A 39 -4.97 8.70 -8.88
CA ASP A 39 -4.85 9.54 -10.07
C ASP A 39 -3.44 10.09 -10.25
N ALA A 40 -2.81 10.53 -9.16
CA ALA A 40 -1.42 11.00 -9.19
C ALA A 40 -0.45 9.89 -9.62
N ARG A 41 -0.68 8.65 -9.15
CA ARG A 41 0.07 7.47 -9.60
C ARG A 41 -0.08 7.23 -11.09
N TYR A 42 -1.30 7.24 -11.62
CA TYR A 42 -1.57 7.06 -13.05
C TYR A 42 -0.89 8.16 -13.88
N ALA A 43 -1.02 9.42 -13.45
CA ALA A 43 -0.37 10.54 -14.12
C ALA A 43 1.16 10.40 -14.15
N ALA A 44 1.78 10.02 -13.02
CA ALA A 44 3.21 9.80 -12.92
C ALA A 44 3.68 8.68 -13.87
N GLN A 45 2.95 7.57 -13.94
CA GLN A 45 3.30 6.43 -14.79
C GLN A 45 3.13 6.74 -16.29
N MET A 46 2.08 7.47 -16.69
CA MET A 46 1.88 7.88 -18.07
C MET A 46 2.88 8.97 -18.52
N GLY A 47 3.29 9.82 -17.56
CA GLY A 47 4.21 10.92 -17.81
C GLY A 47 5.70 10.60 -17.63
N ASP A 48 6.06 9.35 -17.26
CA ASP A 48 7.42 8.95 -16.88
C ASP A 48 8.02 9.83 -15.76
N ASP A 49 7.17 10.31 -14.84
CA ASP A 49 7.63 11.09 -13.69
C ASP A 49 8.15 10.14 -12.60
N PHE A 50 9.40 9.69 -12.78
CA PHE A 50 10.06 8.76 -11.87
C PHE A 50 10.26 9.35 -10.47
N ALA A 51 10.39 10.67 -10.36
CA ALA A 51 10.53 11.35 -9.07
C ALA A 51 9.21 11.32 -8.29
N ALA A 52 8.07 11.53 -8.97
CA ALA A 52 6.75 11.37 -8.36
C ALA A 52 6.48 9.91 -7.99
N MET A 53 6.82 8.96 -8.87
CA MET A 53 6.69 7.53 -8.55
C MET A 53 7.50 7.15 -7.33
N ASP A 54 8.74 7.64 -7.21
CA ASP A 54 9.59 7.34 -6.06
C ASP A 54 9.00 7.85 -4.74
N LYS A 55 8.32 8.99 -4.75
CA LYS A 55 7.63 9.54 -3.58
C LYS A 55 6.34 8.78 -3.25
N LEU A 56 5.57 8.42 -4.28
CA LEU A 56 4.26 7.75 -4.10
C LEU A 56 4.39 6.28 -3.72
N PHE A 57 5.43 5.58 -4.22
CA PHE A 57 5.59 4.16 -4.00
C PHE A 57 6.30 3.87 -2.69
N SER A 58 5.69 3.04 -1.87
CA SER A 58 6.29 2.57 -0.62
C SER A 58 7.58 1.80 -0.88
N PRO A 59 8.61 1.95 -0.04
CA PRO A 59 9.77 1.04 -0.07
C PRO A 59 9.39 -0.45 0.06
N ALA A 60 8.26 -0.73 0.71
CA ALA A 60 7.72 -2.08 0.90
C ALA A 60 6.68 -2.45 -0.17
N LEU A 61 6.65 -1.78 -1.33
CA LEU A 61 5.69 -2.07 -2.40
C LEU A 61 5.79 -3.53 -2.86
N VAL A 62 4.63 -4.18 -2.94
CA VAL A 62 4.43 -5.49 -3.57
C VAL A 62 3.51 -5.29 -4.78
N TYR A 63 4.02 -5.51 -5.98
CA TYR A 63 3.26 -5.33 -7.22
C TYR A 63 3.14 -6.67 -7.97
N ILE A 64 1.96 -7.25 -7.96
CA ILE A 64 1.67 -8.51 -8.66
C ILE A 64 0.95 -8.20 -9.96
N HIS A 65 1.63 -8.49 -11.06
CA HIS A 65 1.08 -8.34 -12.40
C HIS A 65 0.05 -9.43 -12.73
N SER A 66 -0.82 -9.17 -13.70
CA SER A 66 -1.77 -10.18 -14.20
C SER A 66 -1.10 -11.39 -14.88
N SER A 67 0.19 -11.32 -15.13
CA SER A 67 1.06 -12.41 -15.61
C SER A 67 1.71 -13.20 -14.47
N SER A 68 1.38 -12.94 -13.21
CA SER A 68 1.99 -13.49 -12.00
C SER A 68 3.43 -13.01 -11.72
N VAL A 69 4.00 -12.15 -12.54
CA VAL A 69 5.29 -11.52 -12.24
C VAL A 69 5.14 -10.64 -11.00
N LEU A 70 6.12 -10.73 -10.10
CA LEU A 70 6.21 -9.96 -8.87
C LEU A 70 7.31 -8.92 -9.00
N ASP A 71 6.95 -7.66 -8.78
CA ASP A 71 7.87 -6.54 -8.68
C ASP A 71 7.85 -5.92 -7.28
N ASN A 72 8.98 -5.36 -6.89
CA ASN A 72 9.08 -4.38 -5.81
C ASN A 72 9.16 -2.97 -6.40
N LYS A 73 9.25 -1.95 -5.55
CA LYS A 73 9.36 -0.54 -5.97
C LYS A 73 10.47 -0.33 -6.99
N ALA A 74 11.66 -0.84 -6.72
CA ALA A 74 12.84 -0.60 -7.54
C ALA A 74 12.70 -1.24 -8.93
N SER A 75 12.34 -2.54 -8.99
CA SER A 75 12.20 -3.27 -10.25
C SER A 75 11.03 -2.71 -11.08
N TYR A 76 9.94 -2.30 -10.43
CA TYR A 76 8.79 -1.75 -11.12
C TYR A 76 9.10 -0.37 -11.76
N ILE A 77 9.75 0.54 -11.02
CA ILE A 77 10.18 1.82 -11.59
C ILE A 77 11.22 1.62 -12.70
N GLU A 78 12.16 0.68 -12.52
CA GLU A 78 13.20 0.41 -13.52
C GLU A 78 12.61 -0.15 -14.81
N SER A 79 11.56 -0.98 -14.75
CA SER A 79 10.89 -1.47 -15.96
C SER A 79 10.34 -0.35 -16.85
N MET A 80 9.90 0.75 -16.25
CA MET A 80 9.44 1.94 -16.98
C MET A 80 10.62 2.83 -17.39
N ARG A 81 11.61 3.02 -16.54
CA ARG A 81 12.79 3.86 -16.83
C ARG A 81 13.63 3.31 -17.98
N SER A 82 13.78 2.01 -18.05
CA SER A 82 14.48 1.34 -19.17
C SER A 82 13.68 1.32 -20.46
N GLY A 83 12.40 1.72 -20.44
CA GLY A 83 11.50 1.65 -21.59
C GLY A 83 10.95 0.24 -21.85
N ALA A 84 11.24 -0.75 -20.99
CA ALA A 84 10.69 -2.08 -21.13
C ALA A 84 9.16 -2.11 -20.98
N VAL A 85 8.62 -1.16 -20.20
CA VAL A 85 7.19 -0.92 -20.04
C VAL A 85 6.91 0.57 -20.21
N LYS A 86 5.94 0.92 -21.06
CA LYS A 86 5.48 2.29 -21.26
C LYS A 86 3.96 2.35 -21.21
N TYR A 87 3.41 2.99 -20.19
CA TYR A 87 1.98 3.24 -20.11
C TYR A 87 1.60 4.43 -20.99
N LYS A 88 0.74 4.20 -22.00
CA LYS A 88 0.23 5.23 -22.91
C LYS A 88 -1.10 5.79 -22.41
N VAL A 89 -1.98 4.90 -21.97
CA VAL A 89 -3.30 5.23 -21.42
C VAL A 89 -3.55 4.36 -20.20
N MET A 90 -4.03 4.98 -19.13
CA MET A 90 -4.50 4.31 -17.93
C MET A 90 -5.84 4.91 -17.55
N ARG A 91 -6.89 4.10 -17.54
CA ARG A 91 -8.23 4.50 -17.13
C ARG A 91 -8.79 3.49 -16.14
N ARG A 92 -9.68 3.95 -15.25
CA ARG A 92 -10.39 3.07 -14.34
C ARG A 92 -11.90 3.31 -14.40
N SER A 93 -12.65 2.27 -14.11
CA SER A 93 -14.10 2.27 -13.99
C SER A 93 -14.54 1.31 -12.90
N GLU A 94 -15.82 1.33 -12.54
CA GLU A 94 -16.41 0.48 -11.50
C GLU A 94 -15.62 0.51 -10.19
N VAL A 95 -15.19 1.71 -9.80
CA VAL A 95 -14.28 1.87 -8.66
C VAL A 95 -15.06 1.83 -7.35
N THR A 96 -14.57 1.04 -6.40
CA THR A 96 -15.01 1.04 -5.01
C THR A 96 -13.81 1.30 -4.10
N VAL A 97 -14.02 2.06 -3.03
CA VAL A 97 -12.99 2.37 -2.02
C VAL A 97 -13.50 1.93 -0.66
N ARG A 98 -12.68 1.18 0.06
CA ARG A 98 -12.92 0.78 1.44
C ARG A 98 -11.80 1.34 2.31
N ASN A 99 -12.17 2.12 3.33
CA ASN A 99 -11.23 2.77 4.23
C ASN A 99 -11.18 2.02 5.57
N HIS A 100 -9.99 1.69 6.02
CA HIS A 100 -9.71 1.01 7.29
C HIS A 100 -8.61 1.76 8.04
N GLY A 101 -8.99 2.81 8.76
CA GLY A 101 -8.02 3.69 9.43
C GLY A 101 -7.03 4.30 8.44
N CYS A 102 -5.74 3.98 8.55
CA CYS A 102 -4.69 4.46 7.65
C CYS A 102 -4.65 3.77 6.28
N ILE A 103 -5.47 2.76 6.04
CA ILE A 103 -5.43 1.97 4.82
C ILE A 103 -6.65 2.28 3.97
N ALA A 104 -6.43 2.53 2.68
CA ALA A 104 -7.45 2.54 1.67
C ALA A 104 -7.24 1.37 0.70
N ILE A 105 -8.30 0.62 0.44
CA ILE A 105 -8.33 -0.46 -0.53
C ILE A 105 -9.22 -0.03 -1.68
N ILE A 106 -8.65 0.10 -2.87
CA ILE A 106 -9.33 0.49 -4.10
C ILE A 106 -9.47 -0.76 -4.97
N ASN A 107 -10.70 -1.09 -5.34
CA ASN A 107 -10.98 -2.13 -6.34
C ASN A 107 -11.64 -1.50 -7.55
N GLY A 108 -11.40 -2.05 -8.74
CA GLY A 108 -12.02 -1.54 -9.95
C GLY A 108 -11.64 -2.34 -11.19
N ILE A 109 -12.08 -1.82 -12.32
CA ILE A 109 -11.64 -2.27 -13.65
C ILE A 109 -10.66 -1.22 -14.19
N GLY A 110 -9.48 -1.67 -14.62
CA GLY A 110 -8.50 -0.86 -15.30
C GLY A 110 -8.44 -1.20 -16.78
N ASN A 111 -8.43 -0.19 -17.63
CA ASN A 111 -8.21 -0.33 -19.07
C ASN A 111 -6.90 0.39 -19.42
N TYR A 112 -5.94 -0.35 -19.93
CA TYR A 112 -4.58 0.12 -20.13
C TYR A 112 -4.12 -0.13 -21.57
N ASP A 113 -3.65 0.95 -22.23
CA ASP A 113 -2.82 0.85 -23.43
C ASP A 113 -1.36 0.94 -22.97
N VAL A 114 -0.66 -0.15 -23.10
CA VAL A 114 0.73 -0.27 -22.63
C VAL A 114 1.61 -0.87 -23.70
N ARG A 115 2.80 -0.31 -23.88
CA ARG A 115 3.86 -0.96 -24.63
C ARG A 115 4.70 -1.79 -23.68
N VAL A 116 4.87 -3.05 -24.02
CA VAL A 116 5.76 -3.97 -23.30
C VAL A 116 6.81 -4.44 -24.31
N LYS A 117 8.06 -4.00 -24.12
CA LYS A 117 9.12 -4.12 -25.12
C LYS A 117 8.67 -3.49 -26.44
N GLU A 118 8.61 -4.26 -27.52
CA GLU A 118 8.20 -3.81 -28.86
C GLU A 118 6.69 -3.96 -29.14
N ASN A 119 5.91 -4.52 -28.18
CA ASN A 119 4.52 -4.86 -28.41
C ASN A 119 3.58 -3.85 -27.74
N ASP A 120 2.68 -3.26 -28.51
CA ASP A 120 1.56 -2.48 -28.02
C ASP A 120 0.42 -3.42 -27.62
N ILE A 121 -0.04 -3.30 -26.39
CA ILE A 121 -1.04 -4.17 -25.78
C ILE A 121 -2.16 -3.31 -25.22
N ASN A 122 -3.41 -3.64 -25.54
CA ASN A 122 -4.56 -3.19 -24.77
C ASN A 122 -4.93 -4.32 -23.81
N VAL A 123 -5.09 -3.98 -22.52
CA VAL A 123 -5.45 -4.95 -21.50
C VAL A 123 -6.48 -4.40 -20.54
N VAL A 124 -7.49 -5.21 -20.28
CA VAL A 124 -8.51 -4.93 -19.27
C VAL A 124 -8.26 -5.82 -18.06
N LEU A 125 -8.14 -5.19 -16.91
CA LEU A 125 -7.78 -5.85 -15.66
C LEU A 125 -8.82 -5.56 -14.58
N ARG A 126 -9.17 -6.56 -13.78
CA ARG A 126 -9.74 -6.34 -12.46
C ARG A 126 -8.61 -6.19 -11.48
N PHE A 127 -8.63 -5.13 -10.66
CA PHE A 127 -7.49 -4.81 -9.81
C PHE A 127 -7.88 -4.56 -8.35
N THR A 128 -6.89 -4.73 -7.50
CA THR A 128 -6.84 -4.22 -6.12
C THR A 128 -5.60 -3.37 -5.96
N SER A 129 -5.78 -2.13 -5.52
CA SER A 129 -4.74 -1.17 -5.16
C SER A 129 -4.86 -0.84 -3.68
N ILE A 130 -3.75 -0.87 -2.95
CA ILE A 130 -3.74 -0.59 -1.51
C ILE A 130 -2.81 0.59 -1.25
N TRP A 131 -3.35 1.56 -0.52
CA TRP A 131 -2.67 2.77 -0.09
C TRP A 131 -2.61 2.83 1.42
N GLN A 132 -1.48 3.28 1.96
CA GLN A 132 -1.27 3.50 3.38
C GLN A 132 -0.93 4.95 3.64
N LYS A 133 -1.63 5.58 4.59
CA LYS A 133 -1.29 6.91 5.08
C LYS A 133 -0.16 6.79 6.07
N THR A 134 0.90 7.56 5.84
CA THR A 134 2.12 7.63 6.66
C THR A 134 2.39 9.09 7.02
N ASP A 135 3.43 9.35 7.80
CA ASP A 135 3.86 10.70 8.15
C ASP A 135 4.33 11.53 6.93
N VAL A 136 4.72 10.84 5.84
CA VAL A 136 5.14 11.48 4.58
C VAL A 136 4.01 11.57 3.54
N GLY A 137 2.78 11.15 3.90
CA GLY A 137 1.61 11.16 3.03
C GLY A 137 1.10 9.78 2.65
N LEU A 138 0.24 9.70 1.64
CA LEU A 138 -0.26 8.43 1.13
C LEU A 138 0.79 7.74 0.28
N GLN A 139 1.09 6.48 0.61
CA GLN A 139 2.02 5.63 -0.12
C GLN A 139 1.31 4.42 -0.70
N PHE A 140 1.64 4.11 -1.94
CA PHE A 140 1.19 2.92 -2.66
C PHE A 140 1.95 1.69 -2.18
N VAL A 141 1.27 0.78 -1.49
CA VAL A 141 1.90 -0.36 -0.80
C VAL A 141 1.66 -1.70 -1.48
N SER A 142 0.56 -1.83 -2.23
CA SER A 142 0.30 -3.10 -2.91
C SER A 142 -0.58 -2.92 -4.14
N TRP A 143 -0.33 -3.77 -5.13
CA TRP A 143 -1.15 -3.97 -6.32
C TRP A 143 -1.28 -5.44 -6.65
N GLN A 144 -2.46 -5.82 -7.04
CA GLN A 144 -2.72 -7.11 -7.66
C GLN A 144 -3.75 -6.96 -8.76
N SER A 145 -3.56 -7.64 -9.86
CA SER A 145 -4.53 -7.63 -10.97
C SER A 145 -4.71 -9.00 -11.61
N THR A 146 -5.89 -9.15 -12.20
CA THR A 146 -6.26 -10.33 -12.99
C THR A 146 -6.79 -9.87 -14.33
N ARG A 147 -6.34 -10.51 -15.41
CA ARG A 147 -6.86 -10.20 -16.76
C ARG A 147 -8.33 -10.58 -16.84
N MET A 148 -9.12 -9.70 -17.39
CA MET A 148 -10.51 -9.99 -17.72
C MET A 148 -10.58 -10.68 -19.08
N PRO A 149 -11.57 -11.58 -19.30
CA PRO A 149 -11.78 -12.24 -20.59
C PRO A 149 -11.96 -11.28 -21.74
#